data_2cd44bc51cd346aad04807c056ed79ad
#
_entry.id   2cd44bc51cd346aad04807c056ed79ad
#
_cell.length_a   1.000
_cell.length_b   1.000
_cell.length_c   1.000
_cell.angle_alpha   90.00
_cell.angle_beta   90.00
_cell.angle_gamma   90.00
#
_symmetry.space_group_name_H-M   'P 1'
#
loop_
_entity.id
_entity.type
_entity.pdbx_description
1 polymer ?
#
loop_
_entity_poly.entity_id
_entity_poly.type
_entity_poly.pdbx_seq_one_letter_code
_entity_poly.pdbx_strand_id
1 'polypeptide(L)'
;MDKINNITKISQVAPEVTWFLRNLGFSNYYIIKIYDLVGDAAIGLTEDNPYWLLEEFPRMGFDKADQVARKLGVSPESHLRLSAAVTYGLRAYAAEGHAFAPLEEFCEKAAGFLDADTSLIKDVIEDMSFSGDVQLTNLEGRQVLYFYGYYRAECTVAGKLAALAEPPGGLAPVAANIDAVIKKAGQSRGIELSPQQTAAVKNSLVSGVSIVTGGPGTGKTTIIDSIISIMEESGLKTAVAAPTGRAAKRIMETSGYPACTVHRLLEYFYDEETGYMIFGKNSENPLDYDTVIIDEASMLDLMLTEALCNAIKPGTRLILVGDADQLPSVGAGSVLADLIDSDYFFTARLTEIHRQSAESLIVTNAHRINRGESPVYGEDFVLVKADKQQDILDKIVDIASKLSMESIQVLTPVKKGTLGSANLNDRLQQAFNPAGEDKAQLEFGSRVFRVGDRVMQIRNDYRLEYRVQRSTPGQFDSRTDGDTGKGVFNGEIGVIKSVDTEMRTVTVLYDDQRWVEYSYVQLDEIEPAYAITVHKSQGSEFPTVIIPMTWFPPALATRSLLYTAVTRGKKQVIIVGNPGYLEKMTANNQSRSLNSGLKERLVGMYGFY
;
A
#
# COMPACT_ATOMS: atom_id res chain seq x y z
N MET A 1 -17.41 -25.12 19.26
CA MET A 1 -16.18 -24.93 20.07
C MET A 1 -15.81 -23.45 20.28
N ASP A 2 -16.14 -22.53 19.39
CA ASP A 2 -15.92 -21.08 19.61
C ASP A 2 -16.56 -20.52 20.90
N LYS A 3 -17.66 -21.08 21.33
CA LYS A 3 -18.28 -20.71 22.61
C LYS A 3 -17.42 -21.09 23.82
N ILE A 4 -16.64 -22.15 23.74
CA ILE A 4 -15.88 -22.66 24.90
C ILE A 4 -14.58 -21.87 25.09
N ASN A 5 -13.84 -21.53 24.02
CA ASN A 5 -12.61 -20.72 24.14
C ASN A 5 -12.89 -19.24 24.45
N ASN A 6 -13.97 -18.69 23.91
CA ASN A 6 -14.46 -17.37 24.33
C ASN A 6 -14.94 -17.38 25.80
N ILE A 7 -15.46 -18.51 26.29
CA ILE A 7 -15.84 -18.66 27.71
C ILE A 7 -14.60 -18.73 28.59
N THR A 8 -13.53 -19.39 28.17
CA THR A 8 -12.30 -19.52 28.97
C THR A 8 -11.51 -18.21 29.03
N LYS A 9 -11.41 -17.45 27.91
CA LYS A 9 -10.78 -16.12 27.92
C LYS A 9 -11.64 -15.07 28.60
N ILE A 10 -12.96 -15.11 28.44
CA ILE A 10 -13.83 -14.13 29.12
C ILE A 10 -13.88 -14.34 30.62
N SER A 11 -13.59 -15.56 31.14
CA SER A 11 -13.44 -15.82 32.58
C SER A 11 -12.13 -15.23 33.14
N GLN A 12 -11.20 -14.81 32.32
CA GLN A 12 -9.99 -14.07 32.74
C GLN A 12 -10.23 -12.55 32.80
N VAL A 13 -11.28 -12.06 32.15
CA VAL A 13 -11.68 -10.65 32.22
C VAL A 13 -12.38 -10.39 33.57
N ALA A 14 -12.05 -9.29 34.24
CA ALA A 14 -12.69 -8.89 35.47
C ALA A 14 -14.23 -8.88 35.33
N PRO A 15 -14.97 -9.49 36.26
CA PRO A 15 -16.43 -9.58 36.17
C PRO A 15 -17.11 -8.22 35.98
N GLU A 16 -16.60 -7.19 36.63
CA GLU A 16 -17.11 -5.82 36.58
C GLU A 16 -16.96 -5.22 35.18
N VAL A 17 -15.79 -5.38 34.56
CA VAL A 17 -15.52 -4.93 33.17
C VAL A 17 -16.40 -5.70 32.19
N THR A 18 -16.52 -7.03 32.37
CA THR A 18 -17.40 -7.86 31.56
C THR A 18 -18.85 -7.40 31.63
N TRP A 19 -19.36 -7.16 32.82
CA TRP A 19 -20.73 -6.70 33.04
C TRP A 19 -20.96 -5.32 32.43
N PHE A 20 -20.06 -4.37 32.67
CA PHE A 20 -20.14 -3.00 32.15
C PHE A 20 -20.16 -2.98 30.62
N LEU A 21 -19.17 -3.58 29.96
CA LEU A 21 -19.06 -3.57 28.51
C LEU A 21 -20.20 -4.36 27.82
N ARG A 22 -20.70 -5.43 28.47
CA ARG A 22 -21.85 -6.19 27.98
C ARG A 22 -23.14 -5.37 28.02
N ASN A 23 -23.37 -4.58 29.06
CA ASN A 23 -24.51 -3.66 29.16
C ASN A 23 -24.45 -2.56 28.08
N LEU A 24 -23.25 -2.12 27.70
CA LEU A 24 -23.05 -1.20 26.60
C LEU A 24 -23.29 -1.85 25.22
N GLY A 25 -23.40 -3.20 25.16
CA GLY A 25 -23.74 -3.95 23.95
C GLY A 25 -22.51 -4.45 23.17
N PHE A 26 -21.36 -4.63 23.85
CA PHE A 26 -20.21 -5.27 23.25
C PHE A 26 -20.33 -6.79 23.23
N SER A 27 -19.86 -7.40 22.15
CA SER A 27 -19.70 -8.86 22.06
C SER A 27 -18.49 -9.32 22.89
N ASN A 28 -18.46 -10.61 23.24
CA ASN A 28 -17.32 -11.19 23.96
C ASN A 28 -15.98 -10.94 23.27
N TYR A 29 -15.97 -10.88 21.92
CA TYR A 29 -14.77 -10.56 21.13
C TYR A 29 -14.21 -9.16 21.47
N TYR A 30 -15.05 -8.15 21.49
CA TYR A 30 -14.63 -6.79 21.84
C TYR A 30 -14.27 -6.67 23.32
N ILE A 31 -15.02 -7.33 24.22
CA ILE A 31 -14.73 -7.30 25.65
C ILE A 31 -13.33 -7.83 25.94
N ILE A 32 -12.98 -8.96 25.34
CA ILE A 32 -11.62 -9.55 25.49
C ILE A 32 -10.57 -8.60 24.93
N LYS A 33 -10.77 -8.07 23.72
CA LYS A 33 -9.78 -7.16 23.09
C LYS A 33 -9.60 -5.85 23.88
N ILE A 34 -10.67 -5.26 24.38
CA ILE A 34 -10.62 -4.06 25.22
C ILE A 34 -9.85 -4.36 26.51
N TYR A 35 -10.14 -5.48 27.15
CA TYR A 35 -9.47 -5.86 28.39
C TYR A 35 -7.99 -6.21 28.17
N ASP A 36 -7.66 -6.93 27.09
CA ASP A 36 -6.27 -7.24 26.73
C ASP A 36 -5.45 -5.96 26.46
N LEU A 37 -6.11 -4.86 26.04
CA LEU A 37 -5.45 -3.59 25.72
C LEU A 37 -5.25 -2.71 26.97
N VAL A 38 -6.30 -2.52 27.78
CA VAL A 38 -6.31 -1.51 28.86
C VAL A 38 -6.67 -2.10 30.23
N GLY A 39 -6.95 -3.40 30.33
CA GLY A 39 -7.26 -4.07 31.60
C GLY A 39 -8.46 -3.46 32.32
N ASP A 40 -8.30 -3.27 33.63
CA ASP A 40 -9.34 -2.72 34.51
C ASP A 40 -9.63 -1.23 34.24
N ALA A 41 -8.74 -0.51 33.58
CA ALA A 41 -8.96 0.89 33.18
C ALA A 41 -10.08 1.05 32.13
N ALA A 42 -10.56 -0.05 31.53
CA ALA A 42 -11.56 -0.05 30.47
C ALA A 42 -12.85 0.69 30.86
N ILE A 43 -13.29 0.59 32.14
CA ILE A 43 -14.49 1.25 32.60
C ILE A 43 -14.28 2.78 32.62
N GLY A 44 -13.26 3.25 33.32
CA GLY A 44 -12.99 4.70 33.45
C GLY A 44 -12.73 5.36 32.09
N LEU A 45 -11.90 4.77 31.25
CA LEU A 45 -11.63 5.29 29.91
C LEU A 45 -12.91 5.39 29.06
N THR A 46 -13.82 4.39 29.17
CA THR A 46 -15.04 4.39 28.34
C THR A 46 -16.09 5.36 28.91
N GLU A 47 -16.13 5.59 30.25
CA GLU A 47 -16.99 6.59 30.86
C GLU A 47 -16.51 8.01 30.55
N ASP A 48 -15.20 8.26 30.61
CA ASP A 48 -14.62 9.58 30.35
C ASP A 48 -14.73 9.98 28.88
N ASN A 49 -14.37 9.06 27.96
CA ASN A 49 -14.46 9.29 26.52
C ASN A 49 -14.80 8.02 25.75
N PRO A 50 -16.06 7.70 25.49
CA PRO A 50 -16.44 6.47 24.78
C PRO A 50 -15.91 6.40 23.33
N TYR A 51 -15.48 7.52 22.73
CA TYR A 51 -14.97 7.56 21.36
C TYR A 51 -13.49 7.17 21.23
N TRP A 52 -12.75 6.97 22.36
CA TRP A 52 -11.40 6.39 22.32
C TRP A 52 -11.38 5.03 21.61
N LEU A 53 -12.50 4.31 21.65
CA LEU A 53 -12.68 3.04 20.96
C LEU A 53 -12.51 3.13 19.43
N LEU A 54 -12.79 4.30 18.84
CA LEU A 54 -12.59 4.52 17.39
C LEU A 54 -11.10 4.62 17.02
N GLU A 55 -10.26 5.00 17.97
CA GLU A 55 -8.82 5.11 17.79
C GLU A 55 -8.17 3.72 17.84
N GLU A 56 -8.54 2.95 18.84
CA GLU A 56 -7.94 1.64 19.10
C GLU A 56 -8.56 0.52 18.26
N PHE A 57 -9.80 0.69 17.79
CA PHE A 57 -10.49 -0.30 16.98
C PHE A 57 -10.93 0.26 15.62
N PRO A 58 -10.03 0.37 14.63
CA PRO A 58 -10.31 0.99 13.33
C PRO A 58 -11.48 0.34 12.54
N ARG A 59 -11.86 -0.89 12.92
CA ARG A 59 -13.03 -1.58 12.33
C ARG A 59 -14.36 -1.25 13.04
N MET A 60 -14.31 -0.52 14.13
CA MET A 60 -15.51 -0.04 14.82
C MET A 60 -16.02 1.20 14.09
N GLY A 61 -17.22 1.11 13.51
CA GLY A 61 -17.86 2.28 12.91
C GLY A 61 -18.31 3.30 13.95
N PHE A 62 -18.39 4.56 13.56
CA PHE A 62 -18.84 5.66 14.40
C PHE A 62 -20.18 5.36 15.09
N ASP A 63 -21.17 4.82 14.34
CA ASP A 63 -22.49 4.47 14.87
C ASP A 63 -22.42 3.60 16.13
N LYS A 64 -21.46 2.66 16.18
CA LYS A 64 -21.32 1.77 17.34
C LYS A 64 -20.77 2.51 18.56
N ALA A 65 -19.77 3.35 18.37
CA ALA A 65 -19.22 4.18 19.45
C ALA A 65 -20.23 5.23 19.91
N ASP A 66 -20.98 5.83 18.98
CA ASP A 66 -22.03 6.80 19.29
C ASP A 66 -23.21 6.18 20.07
N GLN A 67 -23.59 4.93 19.76
CA GLN A 67 -24.56 4.18 20.56
C GLN A 67 -24.10 3.96 22.01
N VAL A 68 -22.80 3.66 22.20
CA VAL A 68 -22.20 3.53 23.53
C VAL A 68 -22.22 4.86 24.26
N ALA A 69 -21.77 5.93 23.59
CA ALA A 69 -21.75 7.29 24.14
C ALA A 69 -23.13 7.76 24.58
N ARG A 70 -24.17 7.53 23.77
CA ARG A 70 -25.57 7.86 24.13
C ARG A 70 -26.07 7.09 25.33
N LYS A 71 -25.70 5.81 25.48
CA LYS A 71 -26.04 5.03 26.69
C LYS A 71 -25.38 5.57 27.94
N LEU A 72 -24.21 6.17 27.81
CA LEU A 72 -23.48 6.83 28.91
C LEU A 72 -23.95 8.28 29.15
N GLY A 73 -24.96 8.76 28.39
CA GLY A 73 -25.57 10.07 28.58
C GLY A 73 -24.85 11.22 27.86
N VAL A 74 -23.97 10.93 26.88
CA VAL A 74 -23.33 11.97 26.06
C VAL A 74 -24.38 12.68 25.23
N SER A 75 -24.43 14.02 25.33
CA SER A 75 -25.37 14.86 24.57
C SER A 75 -25.10 14.80 23.06
N PRO A 76 -26.15 14.85 22.22
CA PRO A 76 -26.00 14.89 20.77
C PRO A 76 -25.12 16.05 20.24
N GLU A 77 -25.14 17.20 20.94
CA GLU A 77 -24.40 18.40 20.58
C GLU A 77 -23.11 18.60 21.40
N SER A 78 -22.71 17.58 22.18
CA SER A 78 -21.50 17.70 22.99
C SER A 78 -20.26 17.85 22.14
N HIS A 79 -19.33 18.71 22.56
CA HIS A 79 -18.02 18.88 21.92
C HIS A 79 -17.30 17.53 21.73
N LEU A 80 -17.39 16.64 22.71
CA LEU A 80 -16.80 15.29 22.65
C LEU A 80 -17.32 14.47 21.47
N ARG A 81 -18.64 14.48 21.22
CA ARG A 81 -19.26 13.77 20.10
C ARG A 81 -18.88 14.39 18.75
N LEU A 82 -18.93 15.71 18.66
CA LEU A 82 -18.69 16.43 17.43
C LEU A 82 -17.21 16.35 17.01
N SER A 83 -16.27 16.48 17.96
CA SER A 83 -14.83 16.34 17.69
C SER A 83 -14.47 14.91 17.26
N ALA A 84 -15.07 13.89 17.90
CA ALA A 84 -14.90 12.50 17.48
C ALA A 84 -15.41 12.26 16.04
N ALA A 85 -16.51 12.89 15.66
CA ALA A 85 -17.05 12.80 14.31
C ALA A 85 -16.18 13.53 13.27
N VAL A 86 -15.62 14.69 13.60
CA VAL A 86 -14.65 15.39 12.77
C VAL A 86 -13.42 14.51 12.54
N THR A 87 -12.86 13.94 13.60
CA THR A 87 -11.73 13.00 13.53
C THR A 87 -12.06 11.78 12.67
N TYR A 88 -13.22 11.18 12.87
CA TYR A 88 -13.68 10.02 12.09
C TYR A 88 -13.87 10.37 10.61
N GLY A 89 -14.47 11.52 10.31
CA GLY A 89 -14.64 12.02 8.94
C GLY A 89 -13.32 12.27 8.23
N LEU A 90 -12.36 12.93 8.89
CA LEU A 90 -11.02 13.15 8.33
C LEU A 90 -10.27 11.82 8.09
N ARG A 91 -10.42 10.83 8.99
CA ARG A 91 -9.87 9.47 8.76
C ARG A 91 -10.50 8.82 7.53
N ALA A 92 -11.79 9.03 7.27
CA ALA A 92 -12.44 8.53 6.06
C ALA A 92 -11.86 9.18 4.80
N TYR A 93 -11.64 10.49 4.79
CA TYR A 93 -10.94 11.19 3.69
C TYR A 93 -9.52 10.66 3.50
N ALA A 94 -8.77 10.48 4.58
CA ALA A 94 -7.41 9.92 4.51
C ALA A 94 -7.40 8.46 3.99
N ALA A 95 -8.36 7.63 4.37
CA ALA A 95 -8.53 6.27 3.86
C ALA A 95 -8.89 6.24 2.37
N GLU A 96 -9.43 7.34 1.84
CA GLU A 96 -9.65 7.54 0.41
C GLU A 96 -8.43 8.13 -0.32
N GLY A 97 -7.33 8.39 0.37
CA GLY A 97 -6.09 8.92 -0.18
C GLY A 97 -5.97 10.46 -0.13
N HIS A 98 -6.95 11.17 0.42
CA HIS A 98 -6.92 12.63 0.55
C HIS A 98 -6.06 13.06 1.74
N ALA A 99 -5.20 14.06 1.57
CA ALA A 99 -4.45 14.67 2.66
C ALA A 99 -5.29 15.71 3.43
N PHE A 100 -6.27 16.32 2.78
CA PHE A 100 -7.20 17.29 3.37
C PHE A 100 -8.64 17.11 2.87
N ALA A 101 -9.58 17.73 3.57
CA ALA A 101 -10.96 17.88 3.15
C ALA A 101 -11.27 19.36 2.83
N PRO A 102 -12.03 19.67 1.76
CA PRO A 102 -12.60 21.01 1.56
C PRO A 102 -13.56 21.35 2.72
N LEU A 103 -13.34 22.47 3.41
CA LEU A 103 -14.01 22.77 4.68
C LEU A 103 -15.54 22.77 4.58
N GLU A 104 -16.09 23.49 3.60
CA GLU A 104 -17.56 23.62 3.48
C GLU A 104 -18.22 22.27 3.19
N GLU A 105 -17.68 21.52 2.22
CA GLU A 105 -18.19 20.19 1.87
C GLU A 105 -18.10 19.22 3.07
N PHE A 106 -16.99 19.28 3.81
CA PHE A 106 -16.79 18.47 5.00
C PHE A 106 -17.83 18.78 6.08
N CYS A 107 -18.04 20.09 6.37
CA CYS A 107 -19.00 20.52 7.38
C CYS A 107 -20.43 20.11 7.02
N GLU A 108 -20.84 20.26 5.76
CA GLU A 108 -22.16 19.82 5.28
C GLU A 108 -22.37 18.30 5.43
N LYS A 109 -21.38 17.51 5.05
CA LYS A 109 -21.42 16.05 5.20
C LYS A 109 -21.45 15.62 6.68
N ALA A 110 -20.62 16.23 7.52
CA ALA A 110 -20.57 15.93 8.93
C ALA A 110 -21.88 16.32 9.65
N ALA A 111 -22.42 17.49 9.36
CA ALA A 111 -23.70 17.95 9.89
C ALA A 111 -24.85 17.03 9.50
N GLY A 112 -24.93 16.63 8.21
CA GLY A 112 -25.94 15.68 7.73
C GLY A 112 -25.80 14.28 8.35
N PHE A 113 -24.57 13.82 8.59
CA PHE A 113 -24.32 12.53 9.24
C PHE A 113 -24.71 12.52 10.74
N LEU A 114 -24.48 13.62 11.45
CA LEU A 114 -24.74 13.75 12.87
C LEU A 114 -26.16 14.24 13.21
N ASP A 115 -26.93 14.70 12.21
CA ASP A 115 -28.18 15.44 12.39
C ASP A 115 -27.97 16.67 13.33
N ALA A 116 -26.94 17.45 13.00
CA ALA A 116 -26.50 18.61 13.77
C ALA A 116 -26.44 19.88 12.89
N ASP A 117 -26.37 21.06 13.52
CA ASP A 117 -26.17 22.30 12.80
C ASP A 117 -24.72 22.42 12.29
N THR A 118 -24.55 22.91 11.05
CA THR A 118 -23.23 23.12 10.43
C THR A 118 -22.37 24.11 11.23
N SER A 119 -22.99 25.10 11.90
CA SER A 119 -22.28 26.07 12.74
C SER A 119 -21.57 25.40 13.91
N LEU A 120 -22.23 24.43 14.58
CA LEU A 120 -21.62 23.67 15.68
C LEU A 120 -20.41 22.86 15.24
N ILE A 121 -20.45 22.32 14.00
CA ILE A 121 -19.29 21.61 13.43
C ILE A 121 -18.14 22.59 13.20
N LYS A 122 -18.40 23.78 12.67
CA LYS A 122 -17.37 24.81 12.44
C LYS A 122 -16.75 25.28 13.75
N ASP A 123 -17.54 25.55 14.77
CA ASP A 123 -17.06 25.96 16.09
C ASP A 123 -16.12 24.89 16.69
N VAL A 124 -16.51 23.62 16.62
CA VAL A 124 -15.66 22.51 17.09
C VAL A 124 -14.38 22.38 16.27
N ILE A 125 -14.43 22.56 14.96
CA ILE A 125 -13.23 22.55 14.11
C ILE A 125 -12.28 23.70 14.48
N GLU A 126 -12.79 24.87 14.79
CA GLU A 126 -11.99 26.00 15.28
C GLU A 126 -11.31 25.65 16.61
N ASP A 127 -12.04 25.08 17.58
CA ASP A 127 -11.48 24.64 18.85
C ASP A 127 -10.40 23.57 18.66
N MET A 128 -10.64 22.58 17.79
CA MET A 128 -9.65 21.55 17.45
C MET A 128 -8.43 22.10 16.72
N SER A 129 -8.58 23.21 16.01
CA SER A 129 -7.45 23.92 15.37
C SER A 129 -6.61 24.67 16.42
N PHE A 130 -7.21 25.21 17.47
CA PHE A 130 -6.48 25.80 18.59
C PHE A 130 -5.75 24.76 19.43
N SER A 131 -6.33 23.57 19.63
CA SER A 131 -5.65 22.45 20.33
C SER A 131 -4.53 21.82 19.52
N GLY A 132 -4.47 22.05 18.20
CA GLY A 132 -3.46 21.48 17.31
C GLY A 132 -3.78 20.08 16.80
N ASP A 133 -5.03 19.64 16.93
CA ASP A 133 -5.47 18.33 16.39
C ASP A 133 -5.68 18.40 14.88
N VAL A 134 -6.19 19.53 14.41
CA VAL A 134 -6.42 19.81 13.00
C VAL A 134 -5.78 21.13 12.58
N GLN A 135 -5.64 21.35 11.28
CA GLN A 135 -5.15 22.62 10.71
C GLN A 135 -6.13 23.14 9.68
N LEU A 136 -6.61 24.36 9.92
CA LEU A 136 -7.31 25.16 8.94
C LEU A 136 -6.31 25.99 8.15
N THR A 137 -6.41 25.98 6.83
CA THR A 137 -5.57 26.83 5.97
C THR A 137 -6.30 27.17 4.67
N ASN A 138 -5.74 28.10 3.92
CA ASN A 138 -6.23 28.48 2.61
C ASN A 138 -5.28 27.97 1.52
N LEU A 139 -5.80 27.16 0.60
CA LEU A 139 -5.10 26.72 -0.58
C LEU A 139 -5.83 27.23 -1.82
N GLU A 140 -5.15 28.05 -2.62
CA GLU A 140 -5.70 28.63 -3.85
C GLU A 140 -7.08 29.31 -3.68
N GLY A 141 -7.28 30.00 -2.55
CA GLY A 141 -8.54 30.69 -2.25
C GLY A 141 -9.64 29.80 -1.66
N ARG A 142 -9.37 28.52 -1.37
CA ARG A 142 -10.31 27.59 -0.74
C ARG A 142 -9.87 27.28 0.68
N GLN A 143 -10.81 27.33 1.62
CA GLN A 143 -10.56 26.85 2.98
C GLN A 143 -10.54 25.33 2.99
N VAL A 144 -9.50 24.75 3.59
CA VAL A 144 -9.27 23.32 3.68
C VAL A 144 -8.92 22.91 5.11
N LEU A 145 -9.33 21.70 5.46
CA LEU A 145 -9.18 21.11 6.79
C LEU A 145 -8.27 19.88 6.70
N TYR A 146 -7.18 19.90 7.44
CA TYR A 146 -6.23 18.79 7.57
C TYR A 146 -6.27 18.18 8.96
N PHE A 147 -5.91 16.88 9.08
CA PHE A 147 -5.19 16.48 10.27
C PHE A 147 -3.87 17.24 10.36
N TYR A 148 -3.50 17.72 11.54
CA TYR A 148 -2.27 18.47 11.73
C TYR A 148 -1.02 17.70 11.25
N GLY A 149 -0.98 16.36 11.47
CA GLY A 149 0.11 15.52 10.99
C GLY A 149 0.33 15.57 9.48
N TYR A 150 -0.76 15.53 8.69
CA TYR A 150 -0.64 15.62 7.22
C TYR A 150 -0.23 17.01 6.74
N TYR A 151 -0.76 18.07 7.37
CA TYR A 151 -0.33 19.42 7.08
C TYR A 151 1.17 19.61 7.31
N ARG A 152 1.65 19.18 8.49
CA ARG A 152 3.07 19.22 8.84
C ARG A 152 3.91 18.40 7.86
N ALA A 153 3.45 17.21 7.51
CA ALA A 153 4.16 16.33 6.58
C ALA A 153 4.32 16.98 5.19
N GLU A 154 3.28 17.60 4.64
CA GLU A 154 3.39 18.33 3.37
C GLU A 154 4.40 19.48 3.45
N CYS A 155 4.34 20.28 4.53
CA CYS A 155 5.30 21.37 4.73
C CYS A 155 6.73 20.84 4.85
N THR A 156 6.94 19.76 5.60
CA THR A 156 8.25 19.14 5.80
C THR A 156 8.79 18.58 4.49
N VAL A 157 7.96 17.81 3.74
CA VAL A 157 8.36 17.22 2.46
C VAL A 157 8.74 18.30 1.46
N ALA A 158 7.89 19.32 1.28
CA ALA A 158 8.19 20.42 0.36
C ALA A 158 9.51 21.12 0.72
N GLY A 159 9.69 21.51 1.98
CA GLY A 159 10.91 22.20 2.44
C GLY A 159 12.17 21.36 2.33
N LYS A 160 12.08 20.08 2.71
CA LYS A 160 13.24 19.16 2.64
C LYS A 160 13.63 18.84 1.20
N LEU A 161 12.68 18.58 0.32
CA LEU A 161 12.96 18.30 -1.09
C LEU A 161 13.53 19.53 -1.80
N ALA A 162 13.02 20.73 -1.53
CA ALA A 162 13.60 21.97 -2.05
C ALA A 162 15.05 22.16 -1.58
N ALA A 163 15.34 21.92 -0.30
CA ALA A 163 16.69 21.98 0.24
C ALA A 163 17.63 20.91 -0.34
N LEU A 164 17.11 19.73 -0.67
CA LEU A 164 17.88 18.67 -1.34
C LEU A 164 18.15 19.00 -2.82
N ALA A 165 17.27 19.71 -3.48
CA ALA A 165 17.46 20.10 -4.89
C ALA A 165 18.68 21.03 -5.05
N GLU A 166 18.91 21.92 -4.09
CA GLU A 166 20.01 22.87 -4.06
C GLU A 166 20.79 22.79 -2.73
N PRO A 167 21.55 21.71 -2.51
CA PRO A 167 22.18 21.50 -1.22
C PRO A 167 23.32 22.50 -0.97
N PRO A 168 23.39 23.08 0.23
CA PRO A 168 24.53 23.88 0.64
C PRO A 168 25.82 23.07 0.53
N GLY A 169 26.83 23.59 -0.20
CA GLY A 169 28.09 22.87 -0.46
C GLY A 169 28.07 21.96 -1.68
N GLY A 170 26.95 21.82 -2.37
CA GLY A 170 26.82 21.05 -3.61
C GLY A 170 26.73 19.53 -3.38
N LEU A 171 26.72 18.79 -4.48
CA LEU A 171 26.71 17.33 -4.51
C LEU A 171 28.14 16.80 -4.67
N ALA A 172 28.42 15.61 -4.10
CA ALA A 172 29.68 14.90 -4.36
C ALA A 172 29.87 14.70 -5.87
N PRO A 173 31.03 15.04 -6.46
CA PRO A 173 31.26 14.90 -7.89
C PRO A 173 31.27 13.43 -8.30
N VAL A 174 30.56 13.08 -9.37
CA VAL A 174 30.52 11.70 -9.90
C VAL A 174 31.69 11.46 -10.85
N ALA A 175 31.88 12.38 -11.80
CA ALA A 175 32.97 12.32 -12.78
C ALA A 175 33.20 13.69 -13.44
N ALA A 176 34.41 13.92 -13.95
CA ALA A 176 34.71 15.13 -14.71
C ALA A 176 34.01 15.17 -16.08
N ASN A 177 33.74 14.00 -16.68
CA ASN A 177 33.02 13.87 -17.94
C ASN A 177 31.89 12.84 -17.81
N ILE A 178 30.71 13.32 -17.51
CA ILE A 178 29.51 12.49 -17.27
C ILE A 178 29.11 11.72 -18.54
N ASP A 179 29.16 12.34 -19.71
CA ASP A 179 28.75 11.68 -20.96
C ASP A 179 29.67 10.49 -21.30
N ALA A 180 30.97 10.61 -21.00
CA ALA A 180 31.92 9.50 -21.19
C ALA A 180 31.63 8.33 -20.22
N VAL A 181 31.29 8.63 -18.97
CA VAL A 181 30.96 7.59 -17.96
C VAL A 181 29.65 6.88 -18.30
N ILE A 182 28.63 7.60 -18.74
CA ILE A 182 27.36 7.00 -19.19
C ILE A 182 27.59 6.08 -20.39
N LYS A 183 28.37 6.53 -21.37
CA LYS A 183 28.71 5.71 -22.55
C LYS A 183 29.47 4.44 -22.15
N LYS A 184 30.44 4.56 -21.23
CA LYS A 184 31.20 3.43 -20.71
C LYS A 184 30.29 2.43 -19.99
N ALA A 185 29.39 2.90 -19.13
CA ALA A 185 28.44 2.06 -18.39
C ALA A 185 27.50 1.30 -19.32
N GLY A 186 27.03 1.91 -20.41
CA GLY A 186 26.26 1.24 -21.46
C GLY A 186 27.08 0.16 -22.18
N GLN A 187 28.31 0.48 -22.58
CA GLN A 187 29.19 -0.45 -23.29
C GLN A 187 29.58 -1.67 -22.46
N SER A 188 29.87 -1.50 -21.15
CA SER A 188 30.25 -2.60 -20.26
C SER A 188 29.12 -3.63 -20.07
N ARG A 189 27.87 -3.22 -20.29
CA ARG A 189 26.67 -4.06 -20.21
C ARG A 189 26.11 -4.49 -21.56
N GLY A 190 26.72 -4.06 -22.66
CA GLY A 190 26.24 -4.33 -24.03
C GLY A 190 24.88 -3.67 -24.31
N ILE A 191 24.57 -2.55 -23.65
CA ILE A 191 23.31 -1.84 -23.77
C ILE A 191 23.58 -0.45 -24.37
N GLU A 192 22.77 -0.06 -25.36
CA GLU A 192 22.73 1.31 -25.88
C GLU A 192 21.51 2.02 -25.29
N LEU A 193 21.76 3.06 -24.48
CA LEU A 193 20.70 3.87 -23.87
C LEU A 193 20.09 4.78 -24.93
N SER A 194 18.78 4.88 -24.95
CA SER A 194 18.07 5.85 -25.77
C SER A 194 18.38 7.29 -25.34
N PRO A 195 18.13 8.30 -26.18
CA PRO A 195 18.33 9.71 -25.80
C PRO A 195 17.57 10.09 -24.52
N GLN A 196 16.33 9.60 -24.34
CA GLN A 196 15.54 9.84 -23.14
C GLN A 196 16.17 9.19 -21.90
N GLN A 197 16.66 7.95 -22.02
CA GLN A 197 17.33 7.25 -20.91
C GLN A 197 18.67 7.90 -20.58
N THR A 198 19.45 8.30 -21.57
CA THR A 198 20.71 9.03 -21.37
C THR A 198 20.47 10.33 -20.61
N ALA A 199 19.45 11.10 -20.98
CA ALA A 199 19.07 12.32 -20.28
C ALA A 199 18.62 12.04 -18.83
N ALA A 200 17.84 10.98 -18.62
CA ALA A 200 17.41 10.56 -17.28
C ALA A 200 18.61 10.23 -16.37
N VAL A 201 19.53 9.38 -16.86
CA VAL A 201 20.77 9.04 -16.12
C VAL A 201 21.58 10.29 -15.83
N LYS A 202 21.87 11.12 -16.86
CA LYS A 202 22.68 12.33 -16.75
C LYS A 202 22.14 13.27 -15.67
N ASN A 203 20.84 13.57 -15.72
CA ASN A 203 20.22 14.47 -14.76
C ASN A 203 20.18 13.88 -13.35
N SER A 204 19.95 12.57 -13.20
CA SER A 204 20.02 11.89 -11.91
C SER A 204 21.40 11.95 -11.26
N LEU A 205 22.47 12.05 -12.06
CA LEU A 205 23.82 12.19 -11.56
C LEU A 205 24.18 13.61 -11.09
N VAL A 206 23.49 14.64 -11.61
CA VAL A 206 23.83 16.05 -11.33
C VAL A 206 22.81 16.79 -10.47
N SER A 207 21.62 16.27 -10.33
CA SER A 207 20.55 16.89 -9.54
C SER A 207 20.46 16.31 -8.13
N GLY A 208 20.12 17.14 -7.14
CA GLY A 208 19.87 16.70 -5.77
C GLY A 208 18.59 15.88 -5.63
N VAL A 209 17.54 16.25 -6.40
CA VAL A 209 16.32 15.48 -6.54
C VAL A 209 16.00 15.29 -8.02
N SER A 210 15.70 14.07 -8.44
CA SER A 210 15.29 13.77 -9.81
C SER A 210 14.18 12.72 -9.85
N ILE A 211 13.33 12.82 -10.85
CA ILE A 211 12.19 11.93 -11.06
C ILE A 211 12.33 11.24 -12.40
N VAL A 212 12.16 9.92 -12.42
CA VAL A 212 12.10 9.12 -13.63
C VAL A 212 10.76 8.41 -13.69
N THR A 213 9.91 8.80 -14.64
CA THR A 213 8.58 8.19 -14.80
C THR A 213 8.38 7.60 -16.19
N GLY A 214 7.66 6.50 -16.27
CA GLY A 214 7.32 5.85 -17.53
C GLY A 214 6.60 4.54 -17.35
N GLY A 215 5.87 4.11 -18.37
CA GLY A 215 5.10 2.88 -18.37
C GLY A 215 5.97 1.61 -18.45
N PRO A 216 5.34 0.44 -18.59
CA PRO A 216 6.04 -0.82 -18.76
C PRO A 216 6.86 -0.82 -20.07
N GLY A 217 8.02 -1.49 -20.05
CA GLY A 217 8.87 -1.62 -21.22
C GLY A 217 9.67 -0.38 -21.62
N THR A 218 9.65 0.70 -20.85
CA THR A 218 10.41 1.94 -21.13
C THR A 218 11.84 1.93 -20.58
N GLY A 219 12.23 0.88 -19.85
CA GLY A 219 13.60 0.67 -19.39
C GLY A 219 13.97 1.38 -18.08
N LYS A 220 13.02 1.59 -17.18
CA LYS A 220 13.29 2.14 -15.83
C LYS A 220 14.37 1.37 -15.09
N THR A 221 14.30 0.04 -15.09
CA THR A 221 15.30 -0.83 -14.45
C THR A 221 16.69 -0.63 -15.06
N THR A 222 16.78 -0.48 -16.38
CA THR A 222 18.05 -0.20 -17.08
C THR A 222 18.68 1.12 -16.63
N ILE A 223 17.85 2.14 -16.37
CA ILE A 223 18.31 3.44 -15.84
C ILE A 223 18.83 3.27 -14.41
N ILE A 224 18.08 2.59 -13.52
CA ILE A 224 18.50 2.30 -12.15
C ILE A 224 19.86 1.60 -12.16
N ASP A 225 19.99 0.54 -12.94
CA ASP A 225 21.23 -0.24 -13.05
C ASP A 225 22.41 0.59 -13.57
N SER A 226 22.16 1.48 -14.52
CA SER A 226 23.19 2.38 -15.06
C SER A 226 23.66 3.37 -14.00
N ILE A 227 22.72 3.95 -13.25
CA ILE A 227 23.04 4.89 -12.16
C ILE A 227 23.84 4.19 -11.06
N ILE A 228 23.42 3.01 -10.60
CA ILE A 228 24.11 2.23 -9.58
C ILE A 228 25.56 1.96 -10.02
N SER A 229 25.76 1.44 -11.23
CA SER A 229 27.09 1.11 -11.77
C SER A 229 28.01 2.33 -11.79
N ILE A 230 27.49 3.49 -12.22
CA ILE A 230 28.26 4.73 -12.29
C ILE A 230 28.62 5.23 -10.89
N MET A 231 27.70 5.17 -9.93
CA MET A 231 27.94 5.57 -8.56
C MET A 231 28.99 4.69 -7.88
N GLU A 232 28.90 3.37 -8.03
CA GLU A 232 29.88 2.42 -7.51
C GLU A 232 31.29 2.63 -8.11
N GLU A 233 31.37 2.81 -9.44
CA GLU A 233 32.65 3.11 -10.10
C GLU A 233 33.26 4.43 -9.61
N SER A 234 32.42 5.37 -9.15
CA SER A 234 32.84 6.65 -8.57
C SER A 234 33.15 6.58 -7.08
N GLY A 235 33.01 5.39 -6.46
CA GLY A 235 33.24 5.19 -5.02
C GLY A 235 32.15 5.78 -4.12
N LEU A 236 30.97 6.09 -4.66
CA LEU A 236 29.84 6.67 -3.96
C LEU A 236 28.89 5.57 -3.44
N LYS A 237 28.45 5.73 -2.18
CA LYS A 237 27.53 4.79 -1.53
C LYS A 237 26.09 4.99 -2.05
N THR A 238 25.49 3.94 -2.56
CA THR A 238 24.11 3.96 -3.05
C THR A 238 23.22 3.05 -2.23
N ALA A 239 22.04 3.52 -1.83
CA ALA A 239 20.96 2.69 -1.32
C ALA A 239 19.86 2.58 -2.37
N VAL A 240 19.28 1.38 -2.50
CA VAL A 240 18.12 1.13 -3.35
C VAL A 240 16.98 0.58 -2.50
N ALA A 241 15.82 1.19 -2.60
CA ALA A 241 14.66 0.75 -1.83
C ALA A 241 13.36 0.84 -2.65
N ALA A 242 12.33 0.18 -2.16
CA ALA A 242 10.98 0.26 -2.71
C ALA A 242 9.93 0.29 -1.59
N PRO A 243 8.72 0.79 -1.82
CA PRO A 243 7.67 0.82 -0.80
C PRO A 243 7.24 -0.58 -0.32
N THR A 244 7.34 -1.61 -1.16
CA THR A 244 6.93 -2.98 -0.85
C THR A 244 8.07 -3.98 -0.92
N GLY A 245 7.97 -5.07 -0.13
CA GLY A 245 8.96 -6.16 -0.13
C GLY A 245 9.09 -6.85 -1.49
N ARG A 246 7.98 -6.97 -2.24
CA ARG A 246 7.99 -7.56 -3.58
C ARG A 246 8.72 -6.71 -4.61
N ALA A 247 8.50 -5.41 -4.59
CA ALA A 247 9.23 -4.50 -5.47
C ALA A 247 10.74 -4.52 -5.15
N ALA A 248 11.11 -4.52 -3.87
CA ALA A 248 12.51 -4.64 -3.46
C ALA A 248 13.13 -5.99 -3.92
N LYS A 249 12.42 -7.10 -3.75
CA LYS A 249 12.87 -8.42 -4.22
C LYS A 249 13.05 -8.45 -5.74
N ARG A 250 12.13 -7.85 -6.49
CA ARG A 250 12.23 -7.74 -7.96
C ARG A 250 13.49 -7.01 -8.40
N ILE A 251 13.85 -5.91 -7.72
CA ILE A 251 15.09 -5.18 -8.02
C ILE A 251 16.29 -6.10 -7.81
N MET A 252 16.37 -6.82 -6.69
CA MET A 252 17.46 -7.77 -6.42
C MET A 252 17.56 -8.87 -7.49
N GLU A 253 16.41 -9.40 -7.96
CA GLU A 253 16.37 -10.45 -8.98
C GLU A 253 16.79 -9.94 -10.37
N THR A 254 16.49 -8.69 -10.70
CA THR A 254 16.74 -8.13 -12.03
C THR A 254 18.11 -7.45 -12.14
N SER A 255 18.52 -6.71 -11.13
CA SER A 255 19.78 -5.94 -11.13
C SER A 255 20.92 -6.68 -10.44
N GLY A 256 20.62 -7.65 -9.56
CA GLY A 256 21.59 -8.28 -8.69
C GLY A 256 22.07 -7.36 -7.54
N TYR A 257 21.55 -6.13 -7.45
CA TYR A 257 21.94 -5.16 -6.44
C TYR A 257 21.09 -5.32 -5.16
N PRO A 258 21.69 -5.22 -3.96
CA PRO A 258 20.93 -5.30 -2.72
C PRO A 258 19.87 -4.19 -2.64
N ALA A 259 18.62 -4.59 -2.43
CA ALA A 259 17.52 -3.66 -2.24
C ALA A 259 16.67 -4.08 -1.04
N CYS A 260 16.01 -3.12 -0.40
CA CYS A 260 15.14 -3.38 0.74
C CYS A 260 13.87 -2.53 0.67
N THR A 261 12.95 -2.73 1.62
CA THR A 261 11.80 -1.81 1.72
C THR A 261 12.24 -0.47 2.29
N VAL A 262 11.52 0.62 1.94
CA VAL A 262 11.76 1.96 2.53
C VAL A 262 11.69 1.89 4.06
N HIS A 263 10.72 1.14 4.62
CA HIS A 263 10.64 0.92 6.06
C HIS A 263 11.90 0.28 6.65
N ARG A 264 12.47 -0.73 5.96
CA ARG A 264 13.71 -1.37 6.41
C ARG A 264 14.92 -0.46 6.24
N LEU A 265 14.98 0.34 5.17
CA LEU A 265 16.01 1.35 4.97
C LEU A 265 16.02 2.38 6.10
N LEU A 266 14.83 2.75 6.57
CA LEU A 266 14.61 3.71 7.66
C LEU A 266 14.66 3.06 9.05
N GLU A 267 14.97 1.77 9.16
CA GLU A 267 15.02 1.03 10.43
C GLU A 267 13.73 1.19 11.24
N TYR A 268 12.57 0.90 10.62
CA TYR A 268 11.26 0.99 11.29
C TYR A 268 11.09 -0.19 12.25
N PHE A 269 10.94 0.09 13.54
CA PHE A 269 10.83 -0.92 14.59
C PHE A 269 9.88 -0.50 15.72
N TYR A 270 9.48 -1.47 16.53
CA TYR A 270 8.69 -1.21 17.73
C TYR A 270 9.63 -0.81 18.87
N ASP A 271 9.41 0.38 19.42
CA ASP A 271 10.14 0.88 20.57
C ASP A 271 9.41 0.48 21.86
N GLU A 272 10.05 -0.33 22.68
CA GLU A 272 9.47 -0.82 23.94
C GLU A 272 9.33 0.27 25.00
N GLU A 273 10.14 1.34 24.94
CA GLU A 273 10.07 2.43 25.90
C GLU A 273 8.88 3.35 25.66
N THR A 274 8.62 3.69 24.40
CA THR A 274 7.50 4.55 24.02
C THR A 274 6.21 3.79 23.74
N GLY A 275 6.30 2.49 23.45
CA GLY A 275 5.17 1.66 23.04
C GLY A 275 4.66 1.91 21.63
N TYR A 276 5.43 2.65 20.81
CA TYR A 276 5.08 3.00 19.44
C TYR A 276 6.05 2.45 18.41
N MET A 277 5.59 2.39 17.17
CA MET A 277 6.45 2.12 16.01
C MET A 277 7.17 3.41 15.61
N ILE A 278 8.50 3.39 15.55
CA ILE A 278 9.34 4.55 15.21
C ILE A 278 10.34 4.22 14.10
N PHE A 279 10.82 5.26 13.44
CA PHE A 279 11.92 5.16 12.48
C PHE A 279 13.26 5.45 13.17
N GLY A 280 14.17 4.48 13.14
CA GLY A 280 15.53 4.62 13.69
C GLY A 280 16.39 5.59 12.88
N LYS A 281 16.10 5.73 11.57
CA LYS A 281 16.72 6.74 10.70
C LYS A 281 15.81 7.96 10.60
N ASN A 282 16.39 9.13 10.96
CA ASN A 282 15.70 10.42 11.03
C ASN A 282 16.71 11.57 10.94
N SER A 283 16.33 12.80 11.24
CA SER A 283 17.22 13.98 11.19
C SER A 283 18.38 13.94 12.20
N GLU A 284 18.26 13.20 13.30
CA GLU A 284 19.30 13.04 14.32
C GLU A 284 20.24 11.87 13.99
N ASN A 285 19.73 10.84 13.30
CA ASN A 285 20.45 9.67 12.84
C ASN A 285 20.21 9.44 11.34
N PRO A 286 20.76 10.28 10.45
CA PRO A 286 20.45 10.22 9.02
C PRO A 286 21.07 8.98 8.34
N LEU A 287 20.60 8.70 7.15
CA LEU A 287 21.16 7.70 6.25
C LEU A 287 22.57 8.09 5.80
N ASP A 288 23.51 7.14 5.83
CA ASP A 288 24.90 7.35 5.38
C ASP A 288 25.12 6.88 3.95
N TYR A 289 24.40 7.52 3.01
CA TYR A 289 24.50 7.26 1.58
C TYR A 289 24.65 8.56 0.80
N ASP A 290 25.36 8.49 -0.33
CA ASP A 290 25.53 9.61 -1.27
C ASP A 290 24.37 9.67 -2.28
N THR A 291 23.70 8.54 -2.49
CA THR A 291 22.54 8.41 -3.37
C THR A 291 21.52 7.45 -2.77
N VAL A 292 20.26 7.85 -2.81
CA VAL A 292 19.10 7.01 -2.45
C VAL A 292 18.18 6.91 -3.65
N ILE A 293 17.94 5.70 -4.13
CA ILE A 293 17.04 5.40 -5.25
C ILE A 293 15.81 4.71 -4.70
N ILE A 294 14.64 5.27 -5.00
CA ILE A 294 13.35 4.67 -4.65
C ILE A 294 12.65 4.24 -5.92
N ASP A 295 12.50 2.93 -6.12
CA ASP A 295 11.67 2.38 -7.20
C ASP A 295 10.21 2.21 -6.75
N GLU A 296 9.28 2.11 -7.69
CA GLU A 296 7.83 2.10 -7.47
C GLU A 296 7.37 3.30 -6.61
N ALA A 297 7.95 4.49 -6.86
CA ALA A 297 7.69 5.70 -6.09
C ALA A 297 6.23 6.19 -6.15
N SER A 298 5.42 5.71 -7.11
CA SER A 298 3.96 5.95 -7.15
C SER A 298 3.21 5.42 -5.92
N MET A 299 3.81 4.48 -5.19
CA MET A 299 3.26 3.90 -3.98
C MET A 299 3.70 4.61 -2.68
N LEU A 300 4.55 5.64 -2.76
CA LEU A 300 4.92 6.45 -1.60
C LEU A 300 3.73 7.31 -1.18
N ASP A 301 3.30 7.17 0.07
CA ASP A 301 2.37 8.11 0.69
C ASP A 301 3.12 9.27 1.35
N LEU A 302 2.36 10.25 1.80
CA LEU A 302 2.90 11.47 2.38
C LEU A 302 3.71 11.22 3.66
N MET A 303 3.23 10.36 4.54
CA MET A 303 3.90 10.08 5.83
C MET A 303 5.21 9.32 5.65
N LEU A 304 5.23 8.33 4.77
CA LEU A 304 6.46 7.59 4.46
C LEU A 304 7.48 8.49 3.74
N THR A 305 7.00 9.41 2.91
CA THR A 305 7.86 10.39 2.25
C THR A 305 8.43 11.40 3.25
N GLU A 306 7.63 11.85 4.23
CA GLU A 306 8.14 12.70 5.32
C GLU A 306 9.26 11.99 6.09
N ALA A 307 9.04 10.73 6.48
CA ALA A 307 10.05 9.95 7.18
C ALA A 307 11.33 9.78 6.36
N LEU A 308 11.19 9.49 5.05
CA LEU A 308 12.32 9.38 4.13
C LEU A 308 13.09 10.71 4.02
N CYS A 309 12.40 11.82 3.80
CA CYS A 309 13.02 13.14 3.69
C CYS A 309 13.72 13.58 4.97
N ASN A 310 13.19 13.22 6.15
CA ASN A 310 13.83 13.49 7.43
C ASN A 310 15.12 12.68 7.64
N ALA A 311 15.22 11.49 7.06
CA ALA A 311 16.38 10.63 7.16
C ALA A 311 17.49 10.95 6.14
N ILE A 312 17.20 11.70 5.09
CA ILE A 312 18.18 12.05 4.05
C ILE A 312 18.95 13.31 4.47
N LYS A 313 20.28 13.24 4.46
CA LYS A 313 21.16 14.38 4.78
C LYS A 313 21.36 15.30 3.55
N PRO A 314 21.63 16.61 3.77
CA PRO A 314 22.01 17.51 2.67
C PRO A 314 23.22 16.97 1.89
N GLY A 315 23.19 17.11 0.57
CA GLY A 315 24.25 16.59 -0.32
C GLY A 315 24.04 15.14 -0.80
N THR A 316 23.04 14.42 -0.28
CA THR A 316 22.59 13.13 -0.84
C THR A 316 21.66 13.35 -2.02
N ARG A 317 21.82 12.56 -3.08
CA ARG A 317 20.89 12.53 -4.22
C ARG A 317 19.68 11.66 -3.89
N LEU A 318 18.50 12.16 -4.15
CA LEU A 318 17.25 11.39 -4.10
C LEU A 318 16.71 11.18 -5.51
N ILE A 319 16.61 9.93 -5.93
CA ILE A 319 16.12 9.55 -7.25
C ILE A 319 14.82 8.77 -7.07
N LEU A 320 13.71 9.34 -7.54
CA LEU A 320 12.39 8.73 -7.48
C LEU A 320 12.07 8.11 -8.84
N VAL A 321 11.93 6.79 -8.88
CA VAL A 321 11.58 6.05 -10.09
C VAL A 321 10.21 5.44 -9.93
N GLY A 322 9.32 5.63 -10.90
CA GLY A 322 7.96 5.12 -10.79
C GLY A 322 7.16 5.23 -12.09
N ASP A 323 5.89 4.97 -11.98
CA ASP A 323 4.94 5.08 -13.08
C ASP A 323 3.77 5.95 -12.60
N ALA A 324 3.73 7.19 -13.07
CA ALA A 324 2.71 8.17 -12.68
C ALA A 324 1.30 7.81 -13.16
N ASP A 325 1.18 6.91 -14.13
CA ASP A 325 -0.10 6.50 -14.70
C ASP A 325 -0.74 5.31 -13.94
N GLN A 326 0.02 4.67 -13.02
CA GLN A 326 -0.50 3.65 -12.12
C GLN A 326 -1.35 4.26 -11.01
N LEU A 327 -2.02 3.38 -10.26
CA LEU A 327 -2.76 3.80 -9.07
C LEU A 327 -1.82 4.50 -8.07
N PRO A 328 -2.28 5.57 -7.41
CA PRO A 328 -1.52 6.24 -6.36
C PRO A 328 -1.36 5.33 -5.13
N SER A 329 -0.63 5.85 -4.13
CA SER A 329 -0.49 5.21 -2.81
C SER A 329 -1.84 4.93 -2.16
N VAL A 330 -1.89 3.93 -1.28
CA VAL A 330 -3.08 3.63 -0.47
C VAL A 330 -3.23 4.65 0.67
N GLY A 331 -2.10 5.17 1.20
CA GLY A 331 -2.08 6.24 2.19
C GLY A 331 -2.36 7.61 1.58
N ALA A 332 -2.59 8.61 2.45
CA ALA A 332 -2.93 9.96 2.03
C ALA A 332 -1.80 10.65 1.24
N GLY A 333 -2.20 11.44 0.23
CA GLY A 333 -1.31 12.20 -0.65
C GLY A 333 -0.97 11.49 -1.96
N SER A 334 -0.70 12.26 -3.00
CA SER A 334 -0.29 11.80 -4.34
C SER A 334 1.12 12.27 -4.66
N VAL A 335 2.09 11.89 -3.81
CA VAL A 335 3.42 12.50 -3.78
C VAL A 335 4.08 12.53 -5.16
N LEU A 336 4.20 11.39 -5.85
CA LEU A 336 4.88 11.35 -7.14
C LEU A 336 4.21 12.26 -8.19
N ALA A 337 2.87 12.25 -8.26
CA ALA A 337 2.14 13.08 -9.19
C ALA A 337 2.29 14.58 -8.84
N ASP A 338 2.17 14.94 -7.56
CA ASP A 338 2.33 16.32 -7.10
C ASP A 338 3.73 16.87 -7.40
N LEU A 339 4.77 16.05 -7.19
CA LEU A 339 6.15 16.42 -7.52
C LEU A 339 6.34 16.63 -9.02
N ILE A 340 5.76 15.76 -9.85
CA ILE A 340 5.80 15.86 -11.31
C ILE A 340 5.04 17.10 -11.80
N ASP A 341 3.85 17.34 -11.24
CA ASP A 341 2.95 18.44 -11.65
C ASP A 341 3.37 19.80 -11.10
N SER A 342 4.28 19.82 -10.11
CA SER A 342 4.88 21.07 -9.62
C SER A 342 5.89 21.67 -10.59
N ASP A 343 6.43 20.87 -11.51
CA ASP A 343 7.56 21.22 -12.38
C ASP A 343 8.82 21.73 -11.63
N TYR A 344 8.86 21.53 -10.30
CA TYR A 344 9.96 22.01 -9.45
C TYR A 344 11.26 21.19 -9.65
N PHE A 345 11.10 19.89 -9.94
CA PHE A 345 12.22 18.97 -10.07
C PHE A 345 12.39 18.48 -11.50
N PHE A 346 13.64 18.17 -11.86
CA PHE A 346 13.87 17.51 -13.14
C PHE A 346 13.09 16.19 -13.22
N THR A 347 12.23 16.09 -14.24
CA THR A 347 11.41 14.91 -14.49
C THR A 347 11.72 14.33 -15.87
N ALA A 348 12.29 13.11 -15.90
CA ALA A 348 12.45 12.35 -17.13
C ALA A 348 11.18 11.53 -17.40
N ARG A 349 10.43 11.91 -18.43
CA ARG A 349 9.26 11.14 -18.92
C ARG A 349 9.70 10.19 -20.03
N LEU A 350 9.71 8.89 -19.75
CA LEU A 350 10.08 7.85 -20.70
C LEU A 350 8.83 7.42 -21.49
N THR A 351 8.83 7.71 -22.77
CA THR A 351 7.70 7.39 -23.68
C THR A 351 8.05 6.37 -24.73
N GLU A 352 9.35 6.10 -24.93
CA GLU A 352 9.84 5.13 -25.91
C GLU A 352 9.77 3.71 -25.37
N ILE A 353 9.09 2.82 -26.09
CA ILE A 353 9.01 1.40 -25.77
C ILE A 353 10.18 0.68 -26.45
N HIS A 354 10.95 -0.09 -25.68
CA HIS A 354 12.03 -0.86 -26.26
C HIS A 354 11.52 -1.93 -27.24
N ARG A 355 12.31 -2.18 -28.29
CA ARG A 355 11.94 -3.05 -29.42
C ARG A 355 11.46 -4.44 -28.98
N GLN A 356 12.14 -5.06 -28.02
CA GLN A 356 11.72 -6.36 -27.46
C GLN A 356 10.38 -6.30 -26.71
N SER A 357 10.08 -5.17 -26.06
CA SER A 357 8.81 -4.96 -25.34
C SER A 357 7.69 -4.54 -26.29
N ALA A 358 7.99 -3.98 -27.45
CA ALA A 358 7.01 -3.56 -28.44
C ALA A 358 6.30 -4.74 -29.14
N GLU A 359 6.87 -5.94 -29.10
CA GLU A 359 6.24 -7.17 -29.61
C GLU A 359 5.14 -7.69 -28.70
N SER A 360 5.16 -7.33 -27.41
CA SER A 360 4.12 -7.73 -26.46
C SER A 360 2.88 -6.85 -26.58
N LEU A 361 1.73 -7.49 -26.79
CA LEU A 361 0.43 -6.79 -26.76
C LEU A 361 0.08 -6.31 -25.34
N ILE A 362 0.61 -6.93 -24.29
CA ILE A 362 0.42 -6.45 -22.92
C ILE A 362 0.98 -5.04 -22.79
N VAL A 363 2.24 -4.83 -23.21
CA VAL A 363 2.90 -3.53 -23.15
C VAL A 363 2.21 -2.53 -24.09
N THR A 364 1.97 -2.92 -25.34
CA THR A 364 1.30 -2.08 -26.34
C THR A 364 -0.09 -1.67 -25.86
N ASN A 365 -0.88 -2.60 -25.31
CA ASN A 365 -2.22 -2.31 -24.81
C ASN A 365 -2.20 -1.48 -23.51
N ALA A 366 -1.23 -1.64 -22.64
CA ALA A 366 -1.06 -0.75 -21.49
C ALA A 366 -0.92 0.71 -21.98
N HIS A 367 -0.06 0.98 -22.95
CA HIS A 367 0.08 2.33 -23.52
C HIS A 367 -1.17 2.80 -24.29
N ARG A 368 -1.88 1.91 -24.99
CA ARG A 368 -3.16 2.23 -25.66
C ARG A 368 -4.22 2.61 -24.63
N ILE A 369 -4.39 1.79 -23.61
CA ILE A 369 -5.33 2.05 -22.51
C ILE A 369 -5.01 3.40 -21.86
N ASN A 370 -3.76 3.70 -21.59
CA ASN A 370 -3.34 4.96 -21.01
C ASN A 370 -3.70 6.18 -21.87
N ARG A 371 -3.66 6.03 -23.20
CA ARG A 371 -4.13 7.07 -24.14
C ARG A 371 -5.66 7.08 -24.35
N GLY A 372 -6.40 6.17 -23.69
CA GLY A 372 -7.85 6.04 -23.89
C GLY A 372 -8.25 5.30 -25.15
N GLU A 373 -7.33 4.54 -25.74
CA GLU A 373 -7.56 3.74 -26.95
C GLU A 373 -7.96 2.31 -26.59
N SER A 374 -8.86 1.71 -27.37
CA SER A 374 -9.28 0.32 -27.17
C SER A 374 -8.10 -0.64 -27.37
N PRO A 375 -7.96 -1.69 -26.52
CA PRO A 375 -6.90 -2.67 -26.66
C PRO A 375 -7.07 -3.55 -27.92
N VAL A 376 -5.95 -4.13 -28.37
CA VAL A 376 -5.89 -5.11 -29.46
C VAL A 376 -5.74 -6.50 -28.85
N TYR A 377 -6.38 -7.50 -29.42
CA TYR A 377 -6.38 -8.87 -28.91
C TYR A 377 -5.46 -9.78 -29.73
N GLY A 378 -4.80 -10.73 -29.07
CA GLY A 378 -3.91 -11.72 -29.65
C GLY A 378 -3.49 -12.78 -28.64
N GLU A 379 -2.32 -13.39 -28.80
CA GLU A 379 -1.90 -14.54 -27.99
C GLU A 379 -1.64 -14.22 -26.52
N ASP A 380 -1.01 -13.06 -26.26
CA ASP A 380 -0.66 -12.63 -24.90
C ASP A 380 -1.69 -11.67 -24.29
N PHE A 381 -2.73 -11.23 -25.07
CA PHE A 381 -3.80 -10.37 -24.58
C PHE A 381 -5.15 -10.84 -25.11
N VAL A 382 -5.89 -11.59 -24.30
CA VAL A 382 -7.07 -12.35 -24.71
C VAL A 382 -8.34 -11.75 -24.11
N LEU A 383 -9.43 -11.70 -24.92
CA LEU A 383 -10.78 -11.37 -24.43
C LEU A 383 -11.69 -12.61 -24.54
N VAL A 384 -12.21 -13.05 -23.40
CA VAL A 384 -13.23 -14.10 -23.29
C VAL A 384 -14.56 -13.43 -22.99
N LYS A 385 -15.44 -13.36 -24.00
CA LYS A 385 -16.73 -12.67 -23.89
C LYS A 385 -17.69 -13.39 -22.95
N ALA A 386 -18.30 -12.64 -22.04
CA ALA A 386 -19.39 -13.04 -21.17
C ALA A 386 -20.16 -11.81 -20.67
N ASP A 387 -21.47 -11.91 -20.48
CA ASP A 387 -22.31 -10.76 -20.11
C ASP A 387 -22.79 -10.83 -18.65
N LYS A 388 -23.17 -12.00 -18.18
CA LYS A 388 -23.68 -12.18 -16.82
C LYS A 388 -22.54 -12.42 -15.83
N GLN A 389 -22.60 -11.82 -14.67
CA GLN A 389 -21.56 -11.97 -13.63
C GLN A 389 -21.31 -13.44 -13.26
N GLN A 390 -22.35 -14.28 -13.24
CA GLN A 390 -22.18 -15.69 -12.94
C GLN A 390 -21.42 -16.42 -14.05
N ASP A 391 -21.71 -16.14 -15.32
CA ASP A 391 -21.00 -16.74 -16.46
C ASP A 391 -19.54 -16.30 -16.50
N ILE A 392 -19.25 -15.03 -16.09
CA ILE A 392 -17.88 -14.52 -15.95
C ILE A 392 -17.16 -15.31 -14.85
N LEU A 393 -17.79 -15.48 -13.69
CA LEU A 393 -17.23 -16.23 -12.57
C LEU A 393 -16.87 -17.66 -12.97
N ASP A 394 -17.82 -18.38 -13.60
CA ASP A 394 -17.65 -19.77 -13.99
C ASP A 394 -16.54 -19.93 -15.07
N LYS A 395 -16.45 -18.98 -16.01
CA LYS A 395 -15.36 -18.94 -16.99
C LYS A 395 -14.01 -18.65 -16.35
N ILE A 396 -13.93 -17.73 -15.37
CA ILE A 396 -12.69 -17.45 -14.65
C ILE A 396 -12.21 -18.73 -13.94
N VAL A 397 -13.10 -19.43 -13.25
CA VAL A 397 -12.76 -20.68 -12.55
C VAL A 397 -12.32 -21.77 -13.54
N ASP A 398 -13.03 -21.92 -14.68
CA ASP A 398 -12.67 -22.88 -15.72
C ASP A 398 -11.30 -22.57 -16.35
N ILE A 399 -11.00 -21.32 -16.66
CA ILE A 399 -9.71 -20.92 -17.22
C ILE A 399 -8.60 -21.13 -16.17
N ALA A 400 -8.85 -20.68 -14.94
CA ALA A 400 -7.88 -20.79 -13.86
C ALA A 400 -7.53 -22.25 -13.56
N SER A 401 -8.50 -23.16 -13.50
CA SER A 401 -8.31 -24.58 -13.20
C SER A 401 -7.45 -25.33 -14.23
N LYS A 402 -7.29 -24.79 -15.44
CA LYS A 402 -6.45 -25.34 -16.52
C LYS A 402 -4.98 -24.89 -16.43
N LEU A 403 -4.69 -23.94 -15.54
CA LEU A 403 -3.35 -23.37 -15.33
C LEU A 403 -2.83 -23.74 -13.95
N SER A 404 -1.52 -23.64 -13.74
CA SER A 404 -0.98 -23.87 -12.39
C SER A 404 -1.29 -22.67 -11.49
N MET A 405 -1.60 -22.93 -10.23
CA MET A 405 -1.90 -21.89 -9.22
C MET A 405 -0.76 -20.86 -9.08
N GLU A 406 0.48 -21.31 -9.28
CA GLU A 406 1.67 -20.45 -9.17
C GLU A 406 1.83 -19.51 -10.36
N SER A 407 1.25 -19.89 -11.53
CA SER A 407 1.39 -19.12 -12.78
C SER A 407 0.32 -18.06 -12.97
N ILE A 408 -0.75 -18.07 -12.17
CA ILE A 408 -1.90 -17.18 -12.34
C ILE A 408 -2.17 -16.27 -11.15
N GLN A 409 -2.80 -15.15 -11.44
CA GLN A 409 -3.43 -14.29 -10.45
C GLN A 409 -4.73 -13.70 -11.00
N VAL A 410 -5.82 -13.86 -10.27
CA VAL A 410 -7.07 -13.16 -10.58
C VAL A 410 -7.04 -11.79 -9.90
N LEU A 411 -7.25 -10.72 -10.68
CA LEU A 411 -7.26 -9.34 -10.21
C LEU A 411 -8.65 -8.74 -10.39
N THR A 412 -9.26 -8.26 -9.31
CA THR A 412 -10.59 -7.64 -9.36
C THR A 412 -10.58 -6.24 -8.74
N PRO A 413 -11.42 -5.30 -9.21
CA PRO A 413 -11.57 -3.98 -8.60
C PRO A 413 -12.17 -3.99 -7.19
N VAL A 414 -12.97 -5.01 -6.85
CA VAL A 414 -13.85 -5.01 -5.68
C VAL A 414 -13.58 -6.19 -4.73
N LYS A 415 -13.90 -5.98 -3.45
CA LYS A 415 -13.75 -7.00 -2.40
C LYS A 415 -15.00 -7.86 -2.23
N LYS A 416 -16.20 -7.27 -2.41
CA LYS A 416 -17.51 -7.90 -2.19
C LYS A 416 -18.26 -8.07 -3.49
N GLY A 417 -19.29 -8.93 -3.49
CA GLY A 417 -20.14 -9.24 -4.65
C GLY A 417 -19.68 -10.47 -5.42
N THR A 418 -20.42 -10.85 -6.47
CA THR A 418 -20.20 -12.08 -7.26
C THR A 418 -18.76 -12.18 -7.81
N LEU A 419 -18.22 -11.08 -8.30
CA LEU A 419 -16.85 -10.98 -8.84
C LEU A 419 -15.88 -10.26 -7.87
N GLY A 420 -16.26 -10.15 -6.60
CA GLY A 420 -15.38 -9.65 -5.55
C GLY A 420 -14.32 -10.69 -5.15
N SER A 421 -13.17 -10.21 -4.67
CA SER A 421 -12.05 -11.09 -4.29
C SER A 421 -12.46 -12.14 -3.26
N ALA A 422 -13.37 -11.84 -2.34
CA ALA A 422 -13.86 -12.80 -1.36
C ALA A 422 -14.53 -14.01 -2.02
N ASN A 423 -15.56 -13.79 -2.84
CA ASN A 423 -16.28 -14.87 -3.52
C ASN A 423 -15.42 -15.60 -4.56
N LEU A 424 -14.56 -14.86 -5.28
CA LEU A 424 -13.61 -15.46 -6.20
C LEU A 424 -12.64 -16.39 -5.47
N ASN A 425 -12.14 -16.01 -4.28
CA ASN A 425 -11.29 -16.86 -3.47
C ASN A 425 -11.98 -18.15 -3.04
N ASP A 426 -13.24 -18.08 -2.59
CA ASP A 426 -14.01 -19.26 -2.18
C ASP A 426 -14.18 -20.25 -3.35
N ARG A 427 -14.51 -19.73 -4.54
CA ARG A 427 -14.70 -20.55 -5.74
C ARG A 427 -13.40 -21.13 -6.29
N LEU A 428 -12.33 -20.35 -6.29
CA LEU A 428 -11.01 -20.78 -6.74
C LEU A 428 -10.39 -21.76 -5.73
N GLN A 429 -10.56 -21.56 -4.42
CA GLN A 429 -10.14 -22.52 -3.41
C GLN A 429 -10.80 -23.88 -3.65
N GLN A 430 -12.11 -23.91 -3.92
CA GLN A 430 -12.81 -25.16 -4.23
C GLN A 430 -12.27 -25.85 -5.50
N ALA A 431 -11.84 -25.05 -6.49
CA ALA A 431 -11.28 -25.60 -7.73
C ALA A 431 -9.85 -26.11 -7.58
N PHE A 432 -8.98 -25.34 -6.91
CA PHE A 432 -7.54 -25.68 -6.75
C PHE A 432 -7.26 -26.56 -5.55
N ASN A 433 -7.97 -26.34 -4.46
CA ASN A 433 -7.73 -27.00 -3.18
C ASN A 433 -9.05 -27.40 -2.50
N PRO A 434 -9.81 -28.36 -3.10
CA PRO A 434 -11.07 -28.83 -2.52
C PRO A 434 -10.85 -29.45 -1.13
N ALA A 435 -11.88 -29.42 -0.30
CA ALA A 435 -11.89 -30.14 0.96
C ALA A 435 -11.68 -31.64 0.74
N GLY A 436 -10.97 -32.30 1.64
CA GLY A 436 -10.71 -33.73 1.62
C GLY A 436 -10.55 -34.26 3.04
N GLU A 437 -10.81 -35.57 3.26
CA GLU A 437 -10.71 -36.18 4.58
C GLU A 437 -9.28 -36.12 5.14
N ASP A 438 -8.25 -36.13 4.26
CA ASP A 438 -6.85 -36.08 4.63
C ASP A 438 -6.29 -34.65 4.74
N LYS A 439 -7.10 -33.62 4.51
CA LYS A 439 -6.63 -32.23 4.55
C LYS A 439 -7.06 -31.53 5.83
N ALA A 440 -6.09 -31.22 6.67
CA ALA A 440 -6.34 -30.38 7.84
C ALA A 440 -6.80 -28.97 7.42
N GLN A 441 -7.84 -28.48 8.06
CA GLN A 441 -8.40 -27.14 7.82
C GLN A 441 -8.83 -26.48 9.12
N LEU A 442 -8.81 -25.15 9.13
CA LEU A 442 -9.20 -24.32 10.26
C LEU A 442 -10.15 -23.22 9.80
N GLU A 443 -11.28 -23.12 10.50
CA GLU A 443 -12.27 -22.05 10.23
C GLU A 443 -11.94 -20.81 11.05
N PHE A 444 -12.00 -19.65 10.39
CA PHE A 444 -11.86 -18.34 11.00
C PHE A 444 -12.89 -17.35 10.42
N GLY A 445 -13.94 -17.09 11.18
CA GLY A 445 -15.09 -16.31 10.71
C GLY A 445 -15.77 -17.00 9.53
N SER A 446 -15.84 -16.32 8.38
CA SER A 446 -16.37 -16.89 7.13
C SER A 446 -15.30 -17.53 6.25
N ARG A 447 -14.04 -17.53 6.67
CA ARG A 447 -12.90 -18.07 5.91
C ARG A 447 -12.53 -19.45 6.40
N VAL A 448 -12.10 -20.30 5.47
CA VAL A 448 -11.54 -21.62 5.77
C VAL A 448 -10.11 -21.67 5.23
N PHE A 449 -9.16 -21.95 6.10
CA PHE A 449 -7.76 -22.13 5.75
C PHE A 449 -7.41 -23.62 5.71
N ARG A 450 -6.88 -24.10 4.58
CA ARG A 450 -6.50 -25.51 4.35
C ARG A 450 -5.02 -25.63 4.02
N VAL A 451 -4.43 -26.75 4.35
CA VAL A 451 -3.10 -27.08 3.86
C VAL A 451 -3.08 -27.03 2.33
N GLY A 452 -2.11 -26.31 1.76
CA GLY A 452 -2.00 -26.06 0.32
C GLY A 452 -2.65 -24.75 -0.15
N ASP A 453 -3.39 -24.04 0.70
CA ASP A 453 -3.98 -22.77 0.30
C ASP A 453 -2.90 -21.69 0.07
N ARG A 454 -3.13 -20.88 -0.95
CA ARG A 454 -2.38 -19.64 -1.19
C ARG A 454 -2.98 -18.53 -0.39
N VAL A 455 -2.15 -17.87 0.42
CA VAL A 455 -2.56 -16.77 1.31
C VAL A 455 -1.68 -15.55 1.13
N MET A 456 -2.19 -14.38 1.54
CA MET A 456 -1.48 -13.11 1.54
C MET A 456 -1.56 -12.48 2.92
N GLN A 457 -0.43 -11.98 3.42
CA GLN A 457 -0.39 -11.07 4.57
C GLN A 457 -1.07 -9.74 4.20
N ILE A 458 -1.97 -9.25 5.05
CA ILE A 458 -2.77 -8.05 4.77
C ILE A 458 -2.48 -6.88 5.70
N ARG A 459 -1.50 -7.04 6.57
CA ARG A 459 -0.97 -6.01 7.48
C ARG A 459 0.53 -6.20 7.64
N ASN A 460 1.23 -5.14 8.00
CA ASN A 460 2.59 -5.27 8.48
C ASN A 460 2.55 -5.76 9.93
N ASP A 461 3.19 -6.87 10.23
CA ASP A 461 3.46 -7.30 11.60
C ASP A 461 4.98 -7.43 11.79
N TYR A 462 5.58 -6.47 12.47
CA TYR A 462 7.02 -6.38 12.74
C TYR A 462 7.47 -7.29 13.89
N ARG A 463 6.53 -7.84 14.67
CA ARG A 463 6.80 -8.71 15.82
C ARG A 463 6.64 -10.18 15.48
N LEU A 464 5.97 -10.49 14.38
CA LEU A 464 5.72 -11.85 13.95
C LEU A 464 7.03 -12.55 13.60
N GLU A 465 7.33 -13.62 14.30
CA GLU A 465 8.59 -14.34 14.16
C GLU A 465 8.55 -15.29 12.96
N TYR A 466 9.68 -15.40 12.28
CA TYR A 466 9.87 -16.37 11.21
C TYR A 466 11.17 -17.16 11.38
N ARG A 467 11.21 -18.33 10.75
CA ARG A 467 12.41 -19.18 10.64
C ARG A 467 12.76 -19.36 9.16
N VAL A 468 14.02 -19.20 8.81
CA VAL A 468 14.53 -19.47 7.46
C VAL A 468 15.14 -20.86 7.46
N GLN A 469 14.61 -21.78 6.65
CA GLN A 469 15.19 -23.10 6.48
C GLN A 469 16.19 -23.07 5.32
N ARG A 470 17.48 -23.23 5.60
CA ARG A 470 18.49 -23.45 4.55
C ARG A 470 18.26 -24.84 3.98
N SER A 471 17.86 -24.92 2.72
CA SER A 471 17.52 -26.18 2.06
C SER A 471 18.73 -27.07 1.87
N THR A 472 18.76 -28.17 2.63
CA THR A 472 19.35 -29.42 2.15
C THR A 472 18.18 -30.37 1.88
N PRO A 473 17.96 -30.86 0.66
CA PRO A 473 16.84 -31.75 0.39
C PRO A 473 17.03 -33.06 1.15
N GLY A 474 16.14 -33.35 2.09
CA GLY A 474 15.97 -34.73 2.61
C GLY A 474 16.10 -35.00 4.11
N GLN A 475 16.31 -34.02 4.99
CA GLN A 475 16.33 -34.27 6.44
C GLN A 475 15.53 -33.20 7.19
N PHE A 476 14.40 -33.63 7.74
CA PHE A 476 13.71 -32.89 8.80
C PHE A 476 14.51 -33.12 10.10
N ASP A 477 15.36 -32.17 10.46
CA ASP A 477 15.96 -32.15 11.79
C ASP A 477 15.49 -30.89 12.54
N SER A 478 14.69 -31.11 13.58
CA SER A 478 14.09 -30.06 14.42
C SER A 478 15.08 -29.35 15.34
N ARG A 479 16.39 -29.49 15.13
CA ARG A 479 17.46 -29.06 16.04
C ARG A 479 18.59 -28.25 15.39
N THR A 480 18.47 -27.88 14.10
CA THR A 480 19.47 -26.99 13.49
C THR A 480 18.99 -25.56 13.57
N ASP A 481 19.82 -24.68 14.15
CA ASP A 481 19.68 -23.21 14.19
C ASP A 481 19.49 -22.65 12.76
N GLY A 482 18.23 -22.52 12.34
CA GLY A 482 17.86 -21.69 11.20
C GLY A 482 17.93 -20.22 11.61
N ASP A 483 18.35 -19.34 10.71
CA ASP A 483 18.26 -17.91 10.94
C ASP A 483 16.82 -17.56 11.32
N THR A 484 16.62 -17.04 12.52
CA THR A 484 15.33 -16.51 12.98
C THR A 484 15.29 -15.01 12.78
N GLY A 485 14.13 -14.46 12.46
CA GLY A 485 13.97 -13.03 12.35
C GLY A 485 12.52 -12.63 12.69
N LYS A 486 12.25 -11.35 12.60
CA LYS A 486 10.93 -10.78 12.84
C LYS A 486 10.49 -9.93 11.65
N GLY A 487 9.19 -9.92 11.40
CA GLY A 487 8.52 -9.09 10.42
C GLY A 487 8.00 -9.86 9.21
N VAL A 488 6.68 -9.74 9.01
CA VAL A 488 5.95 -10.17 7.80
C VAL A 488 5.13 -8.99 7.32
N PHE A 489 5.16 -8.72 6.01
CA PHE A 489 4.68 -7.45 5.50
C PHE A 489 3.47 -7.59 4.58
N ASN A 490 2.66 -6.54 4.55
CA ASN A 490 1.49 -6.47 3.71
C ASN A 490 1.84 -6.74 2.23
N GLY A 491 1.04 -7.58 1.58
CA GLY A 491 1.21 -7.98 0.20
C GLY A 491 2.08 -9.23 -0.01
N GLU A 492 2.80 -9.73 1.01
CA GLU A 492 3.56 -10.97 0.89
C GLU A 492 2.62 -12.16 0.71
N ILE A 493 2.92 -13.02 -0.26
CA ILE A 493 2.15 -14.24 -0.56
C ILE A 493 2.94 -15.47 -0.10
N GLY A 494 2.22 -16.42 0.48
CA GLY A 494 2.75 -17.71 0.88
C GLY A 494 1.75 -18.83 0.68
N VAL A 495 2.18 -20.03 1.00
CA VAL A 495 1.36 -21.26 0.94
C VAL A 495 1.28 -21.87 2.32
N ILE A 496 0.08 -22.26 2.75
CA ILE A 496 -0.15 -22.95 3.99
C ILE A 496 0.48 -24.35 3.90
N LYS A 497 1.43 -24.65 4.78
CA LYS A 497 2.13 -25.93 4.82
C LYS A 497 1.61 -26.85 5.90
N SER A 498 1.11 -26.33 7.01
CA SER A 498 0.47 -27.10 8.06
C SER A 498 -0.65 -26.34 8.73
N VAL A 499 -1.62 -27.08 9.22
CA VAL A 499 -2.72 -26.60 10.06
C VAL A 499 -2.80 -27.53 11.26
N ASP A 500 -2.60 -26.99 12.45
CA ASP A 500 -2.83 -27.68 13.70
C ASP A 500 -4.21 -27.31 14.23
N THR A 501 -5.10 -28.28 14.25
CA THR A 501 -6.50 -28.08 14.69
C THR A 501 -6.65 -28.09 16.21
N GLU A 502 -5.71 -28.70 16.96
CA GLU A 502 -5.71 -28.74 18.43
C GLU A 502 -5.16 -27.43 18.99
N MET A 503 -3.97 -26.99 18.52
CA MET A 503 -3.34 -25.73 18.91
C MET A 503 -3.97 -24.54 18.19
N ARG A 504 -4.77 -24.78 17.14
CA ARG A 504 -5.41 -23.77 16.28
C ARG A 504 -4.39 -22.82 15.66
N THR A 505 -3.32 -23.38 15.11
CA THR A 505 -2.29 -22.62 14.42
C THR A 505 -2.22 -22.97 12.95
N VAL A 506 -1.73 -22.04 12.15
CA VAL A 506 -1.51 -22.20 10.71
C VAL A 506 -0.08 -21.80 10.40
N THR A 507 0.67 -22.70 9.76
CA THR A 507 2.04 -22.37 9.33
C THR A 507 2.07 -22.08 7.83
N VAL A 508 2.58 -20.91 7.49
CA VAL A 508 2.71 -20.41 6.12
C VAL A 508 4.18 -20.40 5.71
N LEU A 509 4.48 -20.92 4.52
CA LEU A 509 5.78 -20.77 3.86
C LEU A 509 5.67 -19.65 2.82
N TYR A 510 6.43 -18.58 3.02
CA TYR A 510 6.54 -17.47 2.09
C TYR A 510 7.59 -17.72 1.00
N ASP A 511 7.52 -16.97 -0.10
CA ASP A 511 8.35 -17.15 -1.30
C ASP A 511 9.87 -17.06 -1.06
N ASP A 512 10.29 -16.43 0.04
CA ASP A 512 11.69 -16.26 0.45
C ASP A 512 12.17 -17.32 1.46
N GLN A 513 11.49 -18.45 1.53
CA GLN A 513 11.77 -19.59 2.42
C GLN A 513 11.56 -19.28 3.91
N ARG A 514 10.82 -18.22 4.24
CA ARG A 514 10.42 -17.92 5.62
C ARG A 514 9.21 -18.76 6.03
N TRP A 515 9.34 -19.47 7.14
CA TRP A 515 8.26 -20.21 7.79
C TRP A 515 7.69 -19.37 8.92
N VAL A 516 6.41 -19.12 8.88
CA VAL A 516 5.70 -18.27 9.84
C VAL A 516 4.53 -19.04 10.43
N GLU A 517 4.46 -19.11 11.75
CA GLU A 517 3.33 -19.70 12.46
C GLU A 517 2.37 -18.61 12.95
N TYR A 518 1.12 -18.74 12.57
CA TYR A 518 0.02 -17.85 12.96
C TYR A 518 -0.84 -18.53 14.02
N SER A 519 -0.97 -17.91 15.17
CA SER A 519 -2.00 -18.25 16.14
C SER A 519 -3.39 -17.90 15.61
N TYR A 520 -4.42 -18.50 16.20
CA TYR A 520 -5.81 -18.25 15.78
C TYR A 520 -6.19 -16.75 15.73
N VAL A 521 -5.71 -15.96 16.69
CA VAL A 521 -5.99 -14.51 16.74
C VAL A 521 -5.32 -13.78 15.58
N GLN A 522 -4.14 -14.23 15.16
CA GLN A 522 -3.38 -13.63 14.07
C GLN A 522 -3.89 -14.03 12.67
N LEU A 523 -4.83 -14.99 12.56
CA LEU A 523 -5.44 -15.35 11.28
C LEU A 523 -6.27 -14.20 10.65
N ASP A 524 -6.53 -13.14 11.40
CA ASP A 524 -7.13 -11.92 10.83
C ASP A 524 -6.14 -11.11 9.98
N GLU A 525 -4.84 -11.43 10.04
CA GLU A 525 -3.78 -10.79 9.29
C GLU A 525 -3.50 -11.44 7.93
N ILE A 526 -4.07 -12.62 7.67
CA ILE A 526 -3.93 -13.30 6.38
C ILE A 526 -5.28 -13.48 5.69
N GLU A 527 -5.28 -13.43 4.36
CA GLU A 527 -6.47 -13.71 3.52
C GLU A 527 -6.09 -14.73 2.42
N PRO A 528 -7.05 -15.57 1.94
CA PRO A 528 -6.85 -16.35 0.73
C PRO A 528 -6.45 -15.44 -0.45
N ALA A 529 -5.52 -15.88 -1.28
CA ALA A 529 -4.88 -15.06 -2.31
C ALA A 529 -4.92 -15.66 -3.72
N TYR A 530 -5.90 -16.48 -4.04
CA TYR A 530 -6.19 -16.92 -5.41
C TYR A 530 -6.69 -15.74 -6.27
N ALA A 531 -7.50 -14.87 -5.66
CA ALA A 531 -7.92 -13.60 -6.22
C ALA A 531 -7.62 -12.47 -5.24
N ILE A 532 -7.05 -11.38 -5.73
CA ILE A 532 -6.74 -10.17 -4.94
C ILE A 532 -7.30 -8.92 -5.61
N THR A 533 -7.42 -7.83 -4.87
CA THR A 533 -7.78 -6.55 -5.49
C THR A 533 -6.60 -5.98 -6.27
N VAL A 534 -6.90 -5.18 -7.30
CA VAL A 534 -5.86 -4.51 -8.11
C VAL A 534 -4.93 -3.67 -7.23
N HIS A 535 -5.44 -2.97 -6.21
CA HIS A 535 -4.62 -2.22 -5.26
C HIS A 535 -3.59 -3.11 -4.54
N LYS A 536 -3.99 -4.32 -4.12
CA LYS A 536 -3.09 -5.26 -3.46
C LYS A 536 -2.07 -5.91 -4.40
N SER A 537 -2.22 -5.76 -5.72
CA SER A 537 -1.28 -6.26 -6.71
C SER A 537 -0.17 -5.26 -7.06
N GLN A 538 -0.22 -4.03 -6.55
CA GLN A 538 0.82 -3.02 -6.79
C GLN A 538 2.19 -3.54 -6.33
N GLY A 539 3.25 -3.20 -7.06
CA GLY A 539 4.60 -3.71 -6.84
C GLY A 539 4.79 -5.21 -7.13
N SER A 540 3.73 -5.91 -7.61
CA SER A 540 3.79 -7.34 -7.96
C SER A 540 3.61 -7.55 -9.46
N GLU A 541 4.16 -8.64 -9.99
CA GLU A 541 3.93 -9.09 -11.36
C GLU A 541 3.68 -10.60 -11.37
N PHE A 542 2.84 -11.05 -12.31
CA PHE A 542 2.42 -12.44 -12.40
C PHE A 542 2.56 -12.95 -13.84
N PRO A 543 2.91 -14.23 -14.05
CA PRO A 543 3.00 -14.79 -15.40
C PRO A 543 1.69 -14.60 -16.18
N THR A 544 0.56 -14.96 -15.62
CA THR A 544 -0.78 -14.76 -16.22
C THR A 544 -1.70 -14.02 -15.27
N VAL A 545 -2.37 -12.99 -15.77
CA VAL A 545 -3.36 -12.20 -15.03
C VAL A 545 -4.74 -12.41 -15.65
N ILE A 546 -5.75 -12.70 -14.81
CA ILE A 546 -7.15 -12.82 -15.23
C ILE A 546 -7.93 -11.66 -14.61
N ILE A 547 -8.65 -10.89 -15.43
CA ILE A 547 -9.38 -9.69 -15.01
C ILE A 547 -10.85 -9.84 -15.38
N PRO A 548 -11.79 -9.89 -14.39
CA PRO A 548 -13.22 -9.80 -14.65
C PRO A 548 -13.57 -8.43 -15.22
N MET A 549 -14.46 -8.41 -16.24
CA MET A 549 -14.91 -7.17 -16.88
C MET A 549 -16.43 -7.11 -16.93
N THR A 550 -16.99 -6.35 -16.00
CA THR A 550 -18.42 -6.13 -15.82
C THR A 550 -18.68 -4.70 -15.38
N TRP A 551 -19.93 -4.39 -15.01
CA TRP A 551 -20.20 -3.13 -14.33
C TRP A 551 -19.53 -3.10 -12.95
N PHE A 552 -18.75 -2.07 -12.72
CA PHE A 552 -18.20 -1.73 -11.42
C PHE A 552 -18.59 -0.29 -11.06
N PRO A 553 -18.57 0.08 -9.76
CA PRO A 553 -18.79 1.46 -9.34
C PRO A 553 -17.87 2.42 -10.11
N PRO A 554 -18.38 3.58 -10.59
CA PRO A 554 -17.59 4.50 -11.42
C PRO A 554 -16.26 4.93 -10.81
N ALA A 555 -16.20 5.10 -9.49
CA ALA A 555 -14.98 5.42 -8.75
C ALA A 555 -13.88 4.34 -8.83
N LEU A 556 -14.24 3.09 -9.17
CA LEU A 556 -13.31 1.97 -9.35
C LEU A 556 -13.15 1.58 -10.82
N ALA A 557 -14.10 1.96 -11.68
CA ALA A 557 -14.05 1.67 -13.12
C ALA A 557 -13.21 2.74 -13.86
N THR A 558 -11.97 2.97 -13.43
CA THR A 558 -11.08 4.01 -13.97
C THR A 558 -10.02 3.42 -14.89
N ARG A 559 -9.53 4.26 -15.82
CA ARG A 559 -8.43 3.94 -16.72
C ARG A 559 -7.17 3.52 -15.95
N SER A 560 -6.78 4.25 -14.90
CA SER A 560 -5.60 3.97 -14.08
C SER A 560 -5.68 2.61 -13.39
N LEU A 561 -6.88 2.20 -12.92
CA LEU A 561 -7.07 0.88 -12.31
C LEU A 561 -6.93 -0.25 -13.36
N LEU A 562 -7.52 -0.08 -14.54
CA LEU A 562 -7.36 -1.03 -15.64
C LEU A 562 -5.91 -1.13 -16.11
N TYR A 563 -5.26 0.02 -16.29
CA TYR A 563 -3.84 0.12 -16.64
C TYR A 563 -2.96 -0.62 -15.62
N THR A 564 -3.17 -0.34 -14.32
CA THR A 564 -2.44 -1.02 -13.25
C THR A 564 -2.66 -2.53 -13.28
N ALA A 565 -3.91 -3.01 -13.49
CA ALA A 565 -4.20 -4.43 -13.56
C ALA A 565 -3.52 -5.12 -14.75
N VAL A 566 -3.55 -4.49 -15.93
CA VAL A 566 -2.92 -5.02 -17.16
C VAL A 566 -1.41 -5.08 -17.02
N THR A 567 -0.79 -4.05 -16.44
CA THR A 567 0.67 -3.99 -16.24
C THR A 567 1.20 -4.98 -15.21
N ARG A 568 0.33 -5.71 -14.49
CA ARG A 568 0.74 -6.82 -13.61
C ARG A 568 1.01 -8.12 -14.37
N GLY A 569 0.58 -8.26 -15.62
CA GLY A 569 0.80 -9.44 -16.44
C GLY A 569 2.17 -9.43 -17.13
N LYS A 570 2.92 -10.56 -17.04
CA LYS A 570 4.22 -10.73 -17.72
C LYS A 570 4.11 -11.44 -19.05
N LYS A 571 3.35 -12.56 -19.09
CA LYS A 571 3.25 -13.44 -20.25
C LYS A 571 1.89 -13.39 -20.91
N GLN A 572 0.82 -13.25 -20.11
CA GLN A 572 -0.53 -13.24 -20.62
C GLN A 572 -1.47 -12.42 -19.74
N VAL A 573 -2.38 -11.70 -20.38
CA VAL A 573 -3.53 -11.04 -19.75
C VAL A 573 -4.80 -11.58 -20.38
N ILE A 574 -5.72 -12.08 -19.55
CA ILE A 574 -7.00 -12.62 -19.96
C ILE A 574 -8.12 -11.77 -19.36
N ILE A 575 -8.82 -11.05 -20.20
CA ILE A 575 -10.00 -10.29 -19.79
C ILE A 575 -11.23 -11.17 -19.99
N VAL A 576 -12.03 -11.36 -18.94
CA VAL A 576 -13.23 -12.18 -18.99
C VAL A 576 -14.45 -11.31 -18.72
N GLY A 577 -15.27 -11.07 -19.74
CA GLY A 577 -16.48 -10.28 -19.58
C GLY A 577 -16.93 -9.50 -20.81
N ASN A 578 -17.62 -8.39 -20.57
CA ASN A 578 -18.24 -7.60 -21.63
C ASN A 578 -17.29 -6.50 -22.14
N PRO A 579 -16.97 -6.47 -23.45
CA PRO A 579 -16.06 -5.46 -24.03
C PRO A 579 -16.57 -4.02 -23.88
N GLY A 580 -17.88 -3.79 -23.80
CA GLY A 580 -18.42 -2.44 -23.61
C GLY A 580 -18.07 -1.83 -22.25
N TYR A 581 -17.89 -2.65 -21.19
CA TYR A 581 -17.38 -2.15 -19.91
C TYR A 581 -15.86 -1.88 -19.96
N LEU A 582 -15.12 -2.67 -20.71
CA LEU A 582 -13.71 -2.43 -20.96
C LEU A 582 -13.48 -1.09 -21.66
N GLU A 583 -14.27 -0.79 -22.71
CA GLU A 583 -14.23 0.48 -23.43
C GLU A 583 -14.60 1.66 -22.51
N LYS A 584 -15.66 1.52 -21.70
CA LYS A 584 -16.06 2.54 -20.71
C LYS A 584 -14.95 2.81 -19.69
N MET A 585 -14.31 1.76 -19.19
CA MET A 585 -13.22 1.87 -18.22
C MET A 585 -11.99 2.51 -18.84
N THR A 586 -11.66 2.17 -20.09
CA THR A 586 -10.57 2.80 -20.85
C THR A 586 -10.85 4.29 -21.12
N ALA A 587 -12.10 4.65 -21.44
CA ALA A 587 -12.49 6.04 -21.67
C ALA A 587 -12.54 6.87 -20.38
N ASN A 588 -12.77 6.23 -19.22
CA ASN A 588 -12.89 6.92 -17.93
C ASN A 588 -11.54 7.39 -17.40
N ASN A 589 -11.20 8.64 -17.71
CA ASN A 589 -9.99 9.32 -17.24
C ASN A 589 -10.19 10.07 -15.92
N GLN A 590 -11.27 9.80 -15.19
CA GLN A 590 -11.40 10.32 -13.84
C GLN A 590 -10.33 9.63 -12.97
N SER A 591 -9.09 10.16 -13.05
CA SER A 591 -8.16 9.98 -11.94
C SER A 591 -8.86 10.53 -10.71
N ARG A 592 -8.85 9.82 -9.59
CA ARG A 592 -9.24 10.44 -8.33
C ARG A 592 -8.36 11.69 -8.20
N SER A 593 -8.98 12.85 -8.32
CA SER A 593 -8.35 14.08 -7.91
C SER A 593 -8.18 13.97 -6.39
N LEU A 594 -7.02 13.48 -5.97
CA LEU A 594 -6.70 13.43 -4.55
C LEU A 594 -6.46 14.85 -4.05
N ASN A 595 -7.08 15.16 -2.92
CA ASN A 595 -6.83 16.45 -2.26
C ASN A 595 -5.45 16.38 -1.62
N SER A 596 -4.48 17.06 -2.18
CA SER A 596 -3.12 17.25 -1.70
C SER A 596 -2.69 18.69 -1.95
N GLY A 597 -1.96 19.29 -1.02
CA GLY A 597 -1.42 20.65 -1.12
C GLY A 597 0.09 20.67 -1.36
N LEU A 598 0.71 19.51 -1.61
CA LEU A 598 2.16 19.41 -1.77
C LEU A 598 2.64 20.17 -3.01
N LYS A 599 1.93 20.06 -4.13
CA LYS A 599 2.22 20.80 -5.36
C LYS A 599 2.21 22.30 -5.13
N GLU A 600 1.14 22.82 -4.52
CA GLU A 600 0.94 24.26 -4.27
C GLU A 600 2.04 24.81 -3.35
N ARG A 601 2.50 24.03 -2.38
CA ARG A 601 3.60 24.41 -1.49
C ARG A 601 4.91 24.54 -2.24
N LEU A 602 5.20 23.62 -3.15
CA LEU A 602 6.41 23.66 -4.00
C LEU A 602 6.37 24.83 -4.97
N VAL A 603 5.24 25.05 -5.65
CA VAL A 603 5.05 26.20 -6.56
C VAL A 603 5.17 27.52 -5.80
N GLY A 604 4.62 27.60 -4.57
CA GLY A 604 4.75 28.79 -3.72
C GLY A 604 6.20 29.11 -3.33
N MET A 605 7.11 28.13 -3.33
CA MET A 605 8.54 28.34 -3.08
C MET A 605 9.26 29.00 -4.26
N TYR A 606 8.81 28.77 -5.50
CA TYR A 606 9.35 29.46 -6.68
C TYR A 606 9.15 30.99 -6.68
N GLY A 607 8.12 31.48 -5.98
CA GLY A 607 7.80 32.91 -5.92
C GLY A 607 8.65 33.74 -4.95
N PHE A 608 9.58 33.10 -4.23
CA PHE A 608 10.44 33.75 -3.24
C PHE A 608 11.94 33.83 -3.65
N TYR A 609 12.28 33.43 -4.89
CA TYR A 609 13.63 33.56 -5.46
C TYR A 609 13.69 34.57 -6.60
#